data_db81c1481a33363cd9de927943759607
#
_entry.id   db81c1481a33363cd9de927943759607
#
_cell.length_a   1.000
_cell.length_b   1.000
_cell.length_c   1.000
_cell.angle_alpha   90.00
_cell.angle_beta   90.00
_cell.angle_gamma   90.00
#
_symmetry.space_group_name_H-M   'P 1'
#
loop_
_entity.id
_entity.type
_entity.pdbx_description
1 polymer ?
#
loop_
_entity_poly.entity_id
_entity_poly.type
_entity_poly.pdbx_seq_one_letter_code
_entity_poly.pdbx_strand_id
1 'polypeptide(L)'
;RVEVTPKQGDGMRDVRGDVIRRQLKADHNIDVGEVRSINGFLVKSDIEKSEIALRVDDLFSDPIIEDVLTDSLFLSSAEQFSKTPDAAITIGFKPGVTDNPGSAAYDGFRTIFSQHEDRIDATISTYHTYAFYGLPESVTSEWLASTLHNNLIQRAVISDSAACAAAQWPAIDFPEKPPQILTPPQRMDLEISNEALISLSESGLLALNLEEMQTIQSHYRDETVRQERAAVGIVA
;
A
#
# COMPACT_ATOMS: atom_id res chain seq x y z
N ARG A 1 -8.12 -12.21 -5.46
CA ARG A 1 -6.66 -12.25 -5.21
C ARG A 1 -5.95 -12.86 -6.41
N VAL A 2 -4.85 -12.24 -6.81
CA VAL A 2 -3.91 -12.80 -7.79
C VAL A 2 -2.52 -12.74 -7.18
N GLU A 3 -1.77 -13.80 -7.27
CA GLU A 3 -0.36 -13.85 -6.88
C GLU A 3 0.49 -14.24 -8.09
N VAL A 4 1.69 -13.64 -8.18
CA VAL A 4 2.65 -13.85 -9.25
C VAL A 4 4.03 -14.08 -8.63
N THR A 5 4.73 -15.11 -9.08
CA THR A 5 6.08 -15.44 -8.61
C THR A 5 6.99 -15.77 -9.79
N PRO A 6 8.28 -15.43 -9.75
CA PRO A 6 9.22 -15.87 -10.77
C PRO A 6 9.28 -17.40 -10.88
N LYS A 7 9.27 -17.91 -12.10
CA LYS A 7 9.46 -19.35 -12.37
C LYS A 7 10.79 -19.84 -11.82
N GLN A 8 10.82 -21.13 -11.48
CA GLN A 8 12.00 -21.80 -10.97
C GLN A 8 12.58 -22.73 -12.05
N GLY A 9 13.91 -22.85 -12.10
CA GLY A 9 14.61 -23.75 -13.04
C GLY A 9 15.12 -23.07 -14.31
N ASP A 10 15.84 -23.79 -15.15
CA ASP A 10 16.34 -23.37 -16.47
C ASP A 10 17.08 -22.01 -16.53
N GLY A 11 17.79 -21.65 -15.44
CA GLY A 11 18.51 -20.39 -15.36
C GLY A 11 17.65 -19.19 -14.98
N MET A 12 16.35 -19.37 -14.70
CA MET A 12 15.50 -18.34 -14.17
C MET A 12 15.85 -18.01 -12.72
N ARG A 13 15.77 -16.74 -12.38
CA ARG A 13 16.18 -16.22 -11.07
C ARG A 13 15.12 -15.30 -10.49
N ASP A 14 14.89 -15.44 -9.22
CA ASP A 14 14.13 -14.45 -8.45
C ASP A 14 15.02 -13.24 -8.16
N VAL A 15 15.02 -12.28 -9.10
CA VAL A 15 15.86 -11.08 -9.00
C VAL A 15 15.50 -10.25 -7.77
N ARG A 16 14.24 -10.16 -7.39
CA ARG A 16 13.78 -9.41 -6.22
C ARG A 16 14.22 -10.09 -4.93
N GLY A 17 14.03 -11.40 -4.83
CA GLY A 17 14.55 -12.19 -3.70
C GLY A 17 16.07 -12.09 -3.56
N ASP A 18 16.80 -12.15 -4.66
CA ASP A 18 18.26 -11.96 -4.69
C ASP A 18 18.70 -10.55 -4.26
N VAL A 19 17.91 -9.50 -4.58
CA VAL A 19 18.20 -8.14 -4.11
C VAL A 19 18.05 -8.06 -2.60
N ILE A 20 16.95 -8.55 -2.04
CA ILE A 20 16.73 -8.58 -0.58
C ILE A 20 17.86 -9.36 0.12
N ARG A 21 18.20 -10.54 -0.39
CA ARG A 21 19.29 -11.36 0.17
C ARG A 21 20.63 -10.61 0.19
N ARG A 22 20.97 -9.91 -0.90
CA ARG A 22 22.21 -9.12 -0.98
C ARG A 22 22.19 -7.91 -0.06
N GLN A 23 21.05 -7.22 0.08
CA GLN A 23 20.91 -6.10 1.00
C GLN A 23 21.07 -6.53 2.46
N LEU A 24 20.43 -7.63 2.87
CA LEU A 24 20.60 -8.18 4.22
C LEU A 24 22.08 -8.52 4.51
N LYS A 25 22.81 -9.04 3.52
CA LYS A 25 24.24 -9.31 3.67
C LYS A 25 25.08 -8.03 3.73
N ALA A 26 24.81 -7.06 2.86
CA ALA A 26 25.61 -5.83 2.75
C ALA A 26 25.38 -4.90 3.97
N ASP A 27 24.11 -4.70 4.35
CA ASP A 27 23.75 -3.67 5.34
C ASP A 27 23.81 -4.20 6.77
N HIS A 28 23.53 -5.49 6.96
CA HIS A 28 23.40 -6.11 8.29
C HIS A 28 24.33 -7.29 8.53
N ASN A 29 25.15 -7.68 7.55
CA ASN A 29 26.01 -8.86 7.58
C ASN A 29 25.26 -10.18 7.87
N ILE A 30 23.98 -10.24 7.48
CA ILE A 30 23.14 -11.44 7.63
C ILE A 30 23.19 -12.25 6.34
N ASP A 31 23.60 -13.52 6.47
CA ASP A 31 23.64 -14.46 5.36
C ASP A 31 22.39 -15.32 5.37
N VAL A 32 21.56 -15.16 4.34
CA VAL A 32 20.32 -15.92 4.14
C VAL A 32 20.53 -16.87 2.96
N GLY A 33 20.12 -18.13 3.09
CA GLY A 33 20.30 -19.12 2.05
C GLY A 33 19.55 -18.75 0.76
N GLU A 34 18.26 -18.54 0.86
CA GLU A 34 17.39 -18.17 -0.26
C GLU A 34 16.30 -17.20 0.19
N VAL A 35 15.91 -16.30 -0.69
CA VAL A 35 14.70 -15.47 -0.53
C VAL A 35 13.87 -15.60 -1.79
N ARG A 36 12.60 -15.95 -1.65
CA ARG A 36 11.65 -16.00 -2.76
C ARG A 36 10.63 -14.90 -2.63
N SER A 37 10.33 -14.26 -3.75
CA SER A 37 9.38 -13.15 -3.79
C SER A 37 8.07 -13.54 -4.48
N ILE A 38 6.97 -13.01 -3.97
CA ILE A 38 5.64 -13.13 -4.56
C ILE A 38 5.07 -11.72 -4.65
N ASN A 39 4.60 -11.33 -5.83
CA ASN A 39 3.83 -10.12 -6.03
C ASN A 39 2.35 -10.46 -5.91
N GLY A 40 1.62 -9.74 -5.10
CA GLY A 40 0.21 -9.97 -4.89
C GLY A 40 -0.65 -8.79 -5.31
N PHE A 41 -1.81 -9.08 -5.88
CA PHE A 41 -2.83 -8.11 -6.25
C PHE A 41 -4.16 -8.50 -5.60
N LEU A 42 -4.74 -7.59 -4.85
CA LEU A 42 -6.11 -7.69 -4.36
C LEU A 42 -6.99 -6.89 -5.32
N VAL A 43 -7.87 -7.57 -6.01
CA VAL A 43 -8.80 -6.97 -6.98
C VAL A 43 -10.20 -6.98 -6.38
N LYS A 44 -10.83 -5.82 -6.30
CA LYS A 44 -12.25 -5.63 -5.99
C LYS A 44 -12.89 -5.02 -7.23
N SER A 45 -13.85 -5.68 -7.83
CA SER A 45 -14.44 -5.28 -9.10
C SER A 45 -15.87 -5.81 -9.22
N ASP A 46 -16.65 -5.16 -10.07
CA ASP A 46 -17.95 -5.61 -10.57
C ASP A 46 -17.86 -6.61 -11.73
N ILE A 47 -16.65 -6.80 -12.31
CA ILE A 47 -16.39 -7.81 -13.34
C ILE A 47 -16.40 -9.21 -12.71
N GLU A 48 -17.03 -10.17 -13.40
CA GLU A 48 -17.10 -11.55 -12.96
C GLU A 48 -15.71 -12.20 -12.82
N LYS A 49 -15.50 -12.93 -11.72
CA LYS A 49 -14.20 -13.56 -11.42
C LYS A 49 -13.69 -14.47 -12.52
N SER A 50 -14.57 -15.21 -13.17
CA SER A 50 -14.24 -16.10 -14.28
C SER A 50 -13.69 -15.34 -15.48
N GLU A 51 -14.19 -14.15 -15.73
CA GLU A 51 -13.74 -13.29 -16.82
C GLU A 51 -12.36 -12.68 -16.51
N ILE A 52 -12.15 -12.24 -15.27
CA ILE A 52 -10.84 -11.77 -14.81
C ILE A 52 -9.81 -12.91 -14.92
N ALA A 53 -10.17 -14.13 -14.52
CA ALA A 53 -9.28 -15.29 -14.56
C ALA A 53 -8.80 -15.64 -15.98
N LEU A 54 -9.62 -15.39 -17.01
CA LEU A 54 -9.23 -15.60 -18.41
C LEU A 54 -8.20 -14.58 -18.93
N ARG A 55 -8.03 -13.46 -18.21
CA ARG A 55 -7.14 -12.37 -18.60
C ARG A 55 -6.00 -12.11 -17.60
N VAL A 56 -5.86 -13.01 -16.66
CA VAL A 56 -4.91 -12.82 -15.55
C VAL A 56 -3.47 -12.72 -16.02
N ASP A 57 -3.10 -13.50 -17.04
CA ASP A 57 -1.76 -13.48 -17.63
C ASP A 57 -1.48 -12.15 -18.37
N ASP A 58 -2.48 -11.65 -19.09
CA ASP A 58 -2.37 -10.37 -19.81
C ASP A 58 -2.27 -9.16 -18.86
N LEU A 59 -2.80 -9.30 -17.62
CA LEU A 59 -2.95 -8.20 -16.68
C LEU A 59 -1.82 -8.12 -15.65
N PHE A 60 -1.38 -9.25 -15.13
CA PHE A 60 -0.62 -9.29 -13.89
C PHE A 60 0.72 -10.00 -13.99
N SER A 61 0.98 -10.76 -15.06
CA SER A 61 2.20 -11.57 -15.18
C SER A 61 2.83 -11.52 -16.57
N ASP A 62 4.10 -11.89 -16.63
CA ASP A 62 4.76 -12.29 -17.86
C ASP A 62 4.79 -13.84 -17.90
N PRO A 63 3.96 -14.48 -18.72
CA PRO A 63 3.84 -15.94 -18.73
C PRO A 63 5.11 -16.67 -19.18
N ILE A 64 6.11 -15.97 -19.71
CA ILE A 64 7.41 -16.54 -20.06
C ILE A 64 8.26 -16.79 -18.80
N ILE A 65 8.28 -15.82 -17.88
CA ILE A 65 9.19 -15.83 -16.73
C ILE A 65 8.49 -15.96 -15.38
N GLU A 66 7.16 -15.88 -15.34
CA GLU A 66 6.38 -15.89 -14.10
C GLU A 66 5.29 -16.93 -14.13
N ASP A 67 4.96 -17.43 -12.95
CA ASP A 67 3.78 -18.25 -12.67
C ASP A 67 2.74 -17.39 -11.96
N VAL A 68 1.47 -17.65 -12.26
CA VAL A 68 0.33 -16.92 -11.68
C VAL A 68 -0.60 -17.86 -10.95
N LEU A 69 -1.17 -17.42 -9.84
CA LEU A 69 -2.15 -18.14 -9.05
C LEU A 69 -3.30 -17.21 -8.66
N THR A 70 -4.53 -17.70 -8.82
CA THR A 70 -5.75 -16.94 -8.50
C THR A 70 -6.47 -17.55 -7.29
N ASP A 71 -7.02 -16.68 -6.45
CA ASP A 71 -7.81 -17.03 -5.25
C ASP A 71 -7.14 -18.00 -4.25
N SER A 72 -5.82 -18.11 -4.33
CA SER A 72 -4.97 -18.95 -3.46
C SER A 72 -3.68 -18.21 -3.12
N LEU A 73 -2.90 -18.78 -2.20
CA LEU A 73 -1.55 -18.30 -1.85
C LEU A 73 -0.51 -19.27 -2.42
N PHE A 74 0.52 -18.76 -3.08
CA PHE A 74 1.62 -19.59 -3.56
C PHE A 74 2.29 -20.38 -2.44
N LEU A 75 2.42 -19.79 -1.24
CA LEU A 75 2.97 -20.49 -0.09
C LEU A 75 2.18 -21.76 0.31
N SER A 76 0.91 -21.85 -0.11
CA SER A 76 0.10 -23.06 0.08
C SER A 76 0.31 -24.13 -1.02
N SER A 77 1.04 -23.78 -2.09
CA SER A 77 1.27 -24.67 -3.23
C SER A 77 2.56 -25.48 -3.02
N ALA A 78 2.42 -26.78 -2.74
CA ALA A 78 3.57 -27.68 -2.62
C ALA A 78 4.35 -27.85 -3.94
N GLU A 79 3.74 -27.56 -5.07
CA GLU A 79 4.38 -27.62 -6.38
C GLU A 79 5.40 -26.50 -6.55
N GLN A 80 5.02 -25.26 -6.18
CA GLN A 80 5.85 -24.07 -6.34
C GLN A 80 6.74 -23.79 -5.13
N PHE A 81 6.27 -24.14 -3.93
CA PHE A 81 6.95 -23.92 -2.64
C PHE A 81 7.07 -25.27 -1.89
N SER A 82 7.90 -26.16 -2.41
CA SER A 82 8.06 -27.53 -1.86
C SER A 82 8.75 -27.57 -0.50
N LYS A 83 9.47 -26.50 -0.13
CA LYS A 83 10.14 -26.39 1.18
C LYS A 83 9.37 -25.41 2.06
N THR A 84 9.24 -25.73 3.33
CA THR A 84 8.71 -24.79 4.33
C THR A 84 9.74 -23.67 4.58
N PRO A 85 9.37 -22.40 4.45
CA PRO A 85 10.26 -21.29 4.78
C PRO A 85 10.46 -21.18 6.31
N ASP A 86 11.60 -20.61 6.71
CA ASP A 86 11.88 -20.27 8.10
C ASP A 86 11.09 -19.04 8.57
N ALA A 87 10.74 -18.16 7.65
CA ALA A 87 9.83 -17.04 7.87
C ALA A 87 9.18 -16.62 6.56
N ALA A 88 7.97 -16.08 6.64
CA ALA A 88 7.30 -15.44 5.51
C ALA A 88 6.73 -14.09 5.96
N ILE A 89 6.95 -13.04 5.15
CA ILE A 89 6.55 -11.67 5.48
C ILE A 89 5.81 -11.10 4.29
N THR A 90 4.56 -10.70 4.50
CA THR A 90 3.74 -10.02 3.52
C THR A 90 3.64 -8.54 3.86
N ILE A 91 3.98 -7.68 2.91
CA ILE A 91 4.04 -6.23 3.05
C ILE A 91 3.08 -5.59 2.07
N GLY A 92 2.16 -4.79 2.56
CA GLY A 92 1.22 -4.00 1.74
C GLY A 92 1.07 -2.58 2.26
N PHE A 93 0.43 -1.72 1.50
CA PHE A 93 0.19 -0.34 1.89
C PHE A 93 -0.86 -0.22 2.99
N LYS A 94 -0.72 0.80 3.83
CA LYS A 94 -1.75 1.18 4.79
C LYS A 94 -2.93 1.84 4.09
N PRO A 95 -4.13 1.80 4.70
CA PRO A 95 -5.29 2.53 4.18
C PRO A 95 -4.99 4.01 3.96
N GLY A 96 -5.37 4.53 2.79
CA GLY A 96 -5.16 5.94 2.46
C GLY A 96 -3.80 6.30 1.86
N VAL A 97 -2.87 5.38 1.83
CA VAL A 97 -1.59 5.55 1.12
C VAL A 97 -1.77 5.27 -0.37
N THR A 98 -1.12 6.05 -1.22
CA THR A 98 -1.14 5.85 -2.67
C THR A 98 -0.36 4.59 -3.03
N ASP A 99 -1.04 3.67 -3.72
CA ASP A 99 -0.48 2.44 -4.27
C ASP A 99 -0.24 2.64 -5.78
N ASN A 100 0.95 3.10 -6.16
CA ASN A 100 1.28 3.36 -7.56
C ASN A 100 1.26 2.08 -8.42
N PRO A 101 1.83 0.94 -8.00
CA PRO A 101 1.68 -0.31 -8.72
C PRO A 101 0.21 -0.74 -8.87
N GLY A 102 -0.60 -0.57 -7.83
CA GLY A 102 -2.04 -0.84 -7.87
C GLY A 102 -2.77 0.06 -8.86
N SER A 103 -2.40 1.34 -8.92
CA SER A 103 -2.96 2.29 -9.90
C SER A 103 -2.58 1.91 -11.34
N ALA A 104 -1.33 1.52 -11.58
CA ALA A 104 -0.89 1.06 -12.91
C ALA A 104 -1.61 -0.22 -13.32
N ALA A 105 -1.77 -1.18 -12.40
CA ALA A 105 -2.54 -2.40 -12.64
C ALA A 105 -4.02 -2.09 -12.95
N TYR A 106 -4.60 -1.11 -12.26
CA TYR A 106 -5.96 -0.63 -12.53
C TYR A 106 -6.12 -0.02 -13.93
N ASP A 107 -5.14 0.76 -14.39
CA ASP A 107 -5.16 1.34 -15.75
C ASP A 107 -5.10 0.24 -16.83
N GLY A 108 -4.27 -0.79 -16.61
CA GLY A 108 -4.24 -1.99 -17.47
C GLY A 108 -5.59 -2.73 -17.44
N PHE A 109 -6.15 -2.93 -16.26
CA PHE A 109 -7.45 -3.58 -16.06
C PHE A 109 -8.57 -2.84 -16.83
N ARG A 110 -8.66 -1.53 -16.68
CA ARG A 110 -9.61 -0.70 -17.43
C ARG A 110 -9.44 -0.85 -18.93
N THR A 111 -8.21 -0.91 -19.40
CA THR A 111 -7.92 -1.02 -20.86
C THR A 111 -8.42 -2.34 -21.41
N ILE A 112 -8.17 -3.45 -20.72
CA ILE A 112 -8.56 -4.80 -21.14
C ILE A 112 -10.08 -4.98 -21.09
N PHE A 113 -10.72 -4.46 -20.05
CA PHE A 113 -12.17 -4.57 -19.86
C PHE A 113 -12.96 -3.36 -20.37
N SER A 114 -12.38 -2.51 -21.22
CA SER A 114 -13.02 -1.31 -21.79
C SER A 114 -14.29 -1.58 -22.62
N GLN A 115 -14.59 -2.84 -22.96
CA GLN A 115 -15.81 -3.26 -23.65
C GLN A 115 -17.04 -3.28 -22.72
N HIS A 116 -16.83 -3.29 -21.40
CA HIS A 116 -17.88 -3.19 -20.41
C HIS A 116 -18.23 -1.71 -20.21
N GLU A 117 -19.44 -1.35 -20.62
CA GLU A 117 -19.97 0.01 -20.75
C GLU A 117 -19.58 0.97 -19.62
N ASP A 118 -19.15 2.15 -20.05
CA ASP A 118 -19.03 3.46 -19.38
C ASP A 118 -18.35 3.60 -18.03
N ARG A 119 -18.31 2.63 -17.13
CA ARG A 119 -17.65 2.78 -15.84
C ARG A 119 -17.38 1.45 -15.12
N ILE A 120 -16.18 0.92 -15.29
CA ILE A 120 -15.73 -0.22 -14.48
C ILE A 120 -15.49 0.28 -13.06
N ASP A 121 -16.25 -0.23 -12.09
CA ASP A 121 -15.99 -0.03 -10.67
C ASP A 121 -14.99 -1.10 -10.21
N ALA A 122 -13.72 -0.72 -10.21
CA ALA A 122 -12.66 -1.59 -9.75
C ALA A 122 -11.68 -0.84 -8.86
N THR A 123 -11.08 -1.56 -7.94
CA THR A 123 -9.97 -1.10 -7.12
C THR A 123 -8.94 -2.21 -7.02
N ILE A 124 -7.68 -1.88 -7.24
CA ILE A 124 -6.57 -2.83 -7.12
C ILE A 124 -5.60 -2.32 -6.07
N SER A 125 -5.22 -3.20 -5.16
CA SER A 125 -4.18 -2.94 -4.16
C SER A 125 -3.11 -4.00 -4.26
N THR A 126 -1.85 -3.61 -4.06
CA THR A 126 -0.72 -4.51 -4.18
C THR A 126 -0.08 -4.85 -2.84
N TYR A 127 0.59 -5.99 -2.82
CA TYR A 127 1.43 -6.43 -1.72
C TYR A 127 2.61 -7.26 -2.24
N HIS A 128 3.63 -7.42 -1.41
CA HIS A 128 4.76 -8.30 -1.68
C HIS A 128 4.89 -9.30 -0.53
N THR A 129 5.09 -10.57 -0.86
CA THR A 129 5.44 -11.58 0.13
C THR A 129 6.87 -12.06 -0.14
N TYR A 130 7.64 -12.16 0.93
CA TYR A 130 9.00 -12.72 0.92
C TYR A 130 9.03 -13.95 1.79
N ALA A 131 9.44 -15.08 1.21
CA ALA A 131 9.69 -16.33 1.92
C ALA A 131 11.20 -16.52 2.08
N PHE A 132 11.64 -16.74 3.32
CA PHE A 132 13.04 -16.84 3.70
C PHE A 132 13.42 -18.28 4.03
N TYR A 133 14.57 -18.72 3.56
CA TYR A 133 15.11 -20.07 3.77
C TYR A 133 16.58 -19.97 4.20
N GLY A 134 16.98 -20.76 5.19
CA GLY A 134 18.31 -20.74 5.76
C GLY A 134 18.59 -19.46 6.54
N LEU A 135 17.62 -19.01 7.34
CA LEU A 135 17.79 -17.88 8.26
C LEU A 135 18.69 -18.29 9.43
N PRO A 136 19.64 -17.43 9.85
CA PRO A 136 20.36 -17.62 11.11
C PRO A 136 19.40 -17.58 12.30
N GLU A 137 19.59 -18.40 13.32
CA GLU A 137 18.78 -18.44 14.54
C GLU A 137 18.71 -17.09 15.29
N SER A 138 19.70 -16.22 15.08
CA SER A 138 19.75 -14.89 15.67
C SER A 138 18.81 -13.87 15.01
N VAL A 139 18.20 -14.22 13.86
CA VAL A 139 17.34 -13.32 13.10
C VAL A 139 15.88 -13.67 13.35
N THR A 140 15.14 -12.73 13.94
CA THR A 140 13.70 -12.90 14.15
C THR A 140 12.88 -12.38 12.98
N SER A 141 11.70 -12.93 12.77
CA SER A 141 10.77 -12.50 11.72
C SER A 141 10.28 -11.07 11.94
N GLU A 142 10.16 -10.61 13.18
CA GLU A 142 9.80 -9.22 13.51
C GLU A 142 10.91 -8.25 13.10
N TRP A 143 12.17 -8.62 13.34
CA TRP A 143 13.30 -7.80 12.89
C TRP A 143 13.35 -7.72 11.36
N LEU A 144 13.17 -8.84 10.66
CA LEU A 144 13.07 -8.84 9.19
C LEU A 144 11.97 -7.94 8.71
N ALA A 145 10.77 -8.06 9.27
CA ALA A 145 9.65 -7.21 8.89
C ALA A 145 9.97 -5.74 9.11
N SER A 146 10.56 -5.36 10.26
CA SER A 146 10.94 -3.97 10.55
C SER A 146 11.99 -3.41 9.59
N THR A 147 12.85 -4.28 9.07
CA THR A 147 13.91 -3.91 8.11
C THR A 147 13.37 -3.76 6.67
N LEU A 148 12.37 -4.56 6.31
CA LEU A 148 11.87 -4.65 4.93
C LEU A 148 10.74 -3.67 4.60
N HIS A 149 10.04 -3.12 5.60
CA HIS A 149 8.91 -2.23 5.34
C HIS A 149 9.05 -0.87 6.01
N ASN A 150 8.50 0.15 5.37
CA ASN A 150 8.35 1.47 5.97
C ASN A 150 7.05 1.51 6.80
N ASN A 151 7.18 1.47 8.13
CA ASN A 151 6.05 1.44 9.05
C ASN A 151 5.16 2.69 9.03
N LEU A 152 5.57 3.80 8.40
CA LEU A 152 4.73 4.99 8.22
C LEU A 152 3.65 4.78 7.16
N ILE A 153 3.99 4.11 6.06
CA ILE A 153 3.14 3.95 4.88
C ILE A 153 2.75 2.51 4.58
N GLN A 154 3.43 1.54 5.18
CA GLN A 154 3.21 0.11 4.96
C GLN A 154 2.80 -0.61 6.24
N ARG A 155 2.22 -1.77 6.06
CA ARG A 155 1.90 -2.75 7.10
C ARG A 155 2.50 -4.09 6.73
N ALA A 156 2.93 -4.86 7.71
CA ALA A 156 3.46 -6.19 7.52
C ALA A 156 2.59 -7.22 8.26
N VAL A 157 2.42 -8.38 7.65
CA VAL A 157 1.89 -9.59 8.28
C VAL A 157 2.99 -10.61 8.27
N ILE A 158 3.22 -11.27 9.40
CA ILE A 158 4.38 -12.11 9.64
C ILE A 158 3.90 -13.54 9.94
N SER A 159 4.55 -14.52 9.33
CA SER A 159 4.54 -15.91 9.78
C SER A 159 5.98 -16.29 10.14
N ASP A 160 6.20 -16.58 11.40
CA ASP A 160 7.45 -17.10 11.91
C ASP A 160 7.62 -18.60 11.54
N SER A 161 8.72 -19.19 11.96
CA SER A 161 9.01 -20.60 11.66
C SER A 161 7.93 -21.57 12.17
N ALA A 162 7.33 -21.28 13.34
CA ALA A 162 6.27 -22.14 13.89
C ALA A 162 4.98 -21.99 13.10
N ALA A 163 4.60 -20.77 12.73
CA ALA A 163 3.45 -20.49 11.87
C ALA A 163 3.64 -21.10 10.47
N CYS A 164 4.82 -20.96 9.88
CA CYS A 164 5.15 -21.59 8.59
C CYS A 164 5.07 -23.12 8.65
N ALA A 165 5.58 -23.74 9.70
CA ALA A 165 5.48 -25.18 9.91
C ALA A 165 4.02 -25.65 10.08
N ALA A 166 3.16 -24.80 10.64
CA ALA A 166 1.72 -25.03 10.77
C ALA A 166 0.92 -24.62 9.51
N ALA A 167 1.57 -24.25 8.42
CA ALA A 167 0.97 -23.72 7.19
C ALA A 167 0.05 -22.51 7.42
N GLN A 168 0.40 -21.68 8.39
CA GLN A 168 -0.28 -20.41 8.69
C GLN A 168 0.42 -19.28 7.92
N TRP A 169 -0.03 -19.05 6.69
CA TRP A 169 0.62 -18.11 5.78
C TRP A 169 0.20 -16.65 6.04
N PRO A 170 1.12 -15.68 5.82
CA PRO A 170 0.84 -14.28 6.08
C PRO A 170 -0.08 -13.71 4.97
N ALA A 171 -1.37 -13.79 5.19
CA ALA A 171 -2.36 -13.19 4.29
C ALA A 171 -2.64 -11.74 4.68
N ILE A 172 -2.71 -10.87 3.68
CA ILE A 172 -3.07 -9.46 3.85
C ILE A 172 -4.45 -9.20 3.23
N ASP A 173 -5.26 -8.42 3.92
CA ASP A 173 -6.58 -8.02 3.43
C ASP A 173 -6.51 -6.73 2.63
N PHE A 174 -7.61 -6.40 1.93
CA PHE A 174 -7.75 -5.15 1.22
C PHE A 174 -7.60 -3.98 2.21
N PRO A 175 -6.83 -2.90 1.86
CA PRO A 175 -6.64 -1.76 2.75
C PRO A 175 -7.89 -0.87 2.77
N GLU A 176 -8.89 -1.26 3.55
CA GLU A 176 -10.10 -0.47 3.72
C GLU A 176 -9.80 0.82 4.49
N LYS A 177 -10.22 1.95 3.93
CA LYS A 177 -10.12 3.21 4.64
C LYS A 177 -11.04 3.16 5.86
N PRO A 178 -10.56 3.53 7.06
CA PRO A 178 -11.44 3.70 8.19
C PRO A 178 -12.51 4.75 7.83
N PRO A 179 -13.74 4.65 8.36
CA PRO A 179 -14.76 5.65 8.13
C PRO A 179 -14.20 7.02 8.50
N GLN A 180 -14.26 7.95 7.56
CA GLN A 180 -13.82 9.32 7.80
C GLN A 180 -14.75 9.92 8.88
N ILE A 181 -14.23 10.08 10.07
CA ILE A 181 -14.87 10.92 11.08
C ILE A 181 -14.68 12.34 10.58
N LEU A 182 -15.66 12.87 9.87
CA LEU A 182 -15.69 14.28 9.51
C LEU A 182 -15.80 15.06 10.81
N THR A 183 -14.68 15.52 11.34
CA THR A 183 -14.69 16.56 12.37
C THR A 183 -15.36 17.79 11.74
N PRO A 184 -16.42 18.31 12.35
CA PRO A 184 -17.05 19.51 11.82
C PRO A 184 -16.00 20.61 11.72
N PRO A 185 -16.06 21.46 10.67
CA PRO A 185 -15.11 22.54 10.50
C PRO A 185 -15.10 23.43 11.75
N GLN A 186 -13.91 23.63 12.30
CA GLN A 186 -13.75 24.49 13.46
C GLN A 186 -13.78 25.97 12.99
N ARG A 187 -14.67 26.75 13.55
CA ARG A 187 -14.70 28.20 13.30
C ARG A 187 -13.55 28.85 14.06
N MET A 188 -12.81 29.70 13.38
CA MET A 188 -11.76 30.52 13.96
C MET A 188 -12.25 31.98 14.04
N ASP A 189 -12.17 32.58 15.21
CA ASP A 189 -12.39 34.01 15.37
C ASP A 189 -11.14 34.76 14.91
N LEU A 190 -11.29 35.61 13.92
CA LEU A 190 -10.22 36.48 13.41
C LEU A 190 -10.32 37.92 13.95
N GLU A 191 -11.32 38.26 14.76
CA GLU A 191 -11.46 39.54 15.41
C GLU A 191 -10.61 39.63 16.70
N ILE A 192 -9.32 39.38 16.56
CA ILE A 192 -8.34 39.21 17.64
C ILE A 192 -7.13 40.16 17.44
N SER A 193 -6.33 40.34 18.47
CA SER A 193 -5.12 41.19 18.43
C SER A 193 -4.03 40.61 17.52
N ASN A 194 -3.05 41.44 17.16
CA ASN A 194 -1.91 41.02 16.35
C ASN A 194 -1.11 39.89 17.00
N GLU A 195 -0.92 39.91 18.33
CA GLU A 195 -0.23 38.86 19.07
C GLU A 195 -1.01 37.57 19.04
N ALA A 196 -2.34 37.67 19.14
CA ALA A 196 -3.21 36.49 19.06
C ALA A 196 -3.26 35.90 17.63
N LEU A 197 -3.15 36.74 16.58
CA LEU A 197 -3.02 36.26 15.18
C LEU A 197 -1.74 35.47 14.97
N ILE A 198 -0.61 35.94 15.51
CA ILE A 198 0.66 35.19 15.45
C ILE A 198 0.52 33.85 16.18
N SER A 199 -0.01 33.86 17.41
CA SER A 199 -0.21 32.66 18.20
C SER A 199 -1.17 31.66 17.50
N LEU A 200 -2.20 32.15 16.81
CA LEU A 200 -3.12 31.34 16.01
C LEU A 200 -2.39 30.68 14.82
N SER A 201 -1.52 31.43 14.14
CA SER A 201 -0.71 30.90 13.05
C SER A 201 0.25 29.79 13.53
N GLU A 202 0.92 30.00 14.66
CA GLU A 202 1.84 29.03 15.24
C GLU A 202 1.11 27.76 15.72
N SER A 203 0.05 27.92 16.50
CA SER A 203 -0.71 26.79 17.03
C SER A 203 -1.47 25.99 15.96
N GLY A 204 -1.93 26.69 14.91
CA GLY A 204 -2.60 26.10 13.76
C GLY A 204 -1.63 25.54 12.70
N LEU A 205 -0.31 25.65 12.91
CA LEU A 205 0.73 25.25 11.94
C LEU A 205 0.53 25.89 10.56
N LEU A 206 0.02 27.14 10.51
CA LEU A 206 -0.28 27.81 9.24
C LEU A 206 1.00 28.37 8.59
N ALA A 207 2.08 28.55 9.36
CA ALA A 207 3.36 29.10 8.91
C ALA A 207 3.23 30.49 8.26
N LEU A 208 2.25 31.29 8.70
CA LEU A 208 1.97 32.64 8.20
C LEU A 208 2.55 33.70 9.13
N ASN A 209 3.12 34.76 8.56
CA ASN A 209 3.59 35.93 9.32
C ASN A 209 2.43 36.88 9.65
N LEU A 210 2.69 37.93 10.44
CA LEU A 210 1.66 38.85 10.88
C LEU A 210 0.98 39.58 9.71
N GLU A 211 1.73 40.03 8.70
CA GLU A 211 1.19 40.74 7.54
C GLU A 211 0.23 39.86 6.74
N GLU A 212 0.59 38.60 6.56
CA GLU A 212 -0.25 37.60 5.89
C GLU A 212 -1.53 37.33 6.70
N MET A 213 -1.41 37.14 8.01
CA MET A 213 -2.56 36.97 8.90
C MET A 213 -3.49 38.19 8.92
N GLN A 214 -2.94 39.40 8.88
CA GLN A 214 -3.71 40.63 8.77
C GLN A 214 -4.41 40.77 7.40
N THR A 215 -3.76 40.31 6.34
CA THR A 215 -4.37 40.27 5.01
C THR A 215 -5.60 39.32 5.01
N ILE A 216 -5.49 38.14 5.61
CA ILE A 216 -6.59 37.21 5.79
C ILE A 216 -7.69 37.87 6.64
N GLN A 217 -7.35 38.46 7.78
CA GLN A 217 -8.30 39.14 8.65
C GLN A 217 -9.07 40.25 7.90
N SER A 218 -8.37 41.05 7.10
CA SER A 218 -8.97 42.14 6.32
C SER A 218 -9.91 41.58 5.23
N HIS A 219 -9.50 40.51 4.56
CA HIS A 219 -10.34 39.85 3.56
C HIS A 219 -11.67 39.33 4.14
N TYR A 220 -11.63 38.70 5.30
CA TYR A 220 -12.86 38.19 5.94
C TYR A 220 -13.71 39.27 6.61
N ARG A 221 -13.18 40.51 6.83
CA ARG A 221 -13.91 41.69 7.27
C ARG A 221 -14.66 42.38 6.13
N ASP A 222 -14.25 42.17 4.88
CA ASP A 222 -14.89 42.81 3.73
C ASP A 222 -16.34 42.31 3.56
N GLU A 223 -17.27 43.28 3.56
CA GLU A 223 -18.71 42.99 3.48
C GLU A 223 -19.08 42.36 2.13
N THR A 224 -18.41 42.71 1.05
CA THR A 224 -18.62 42.11 -0.27
C THR A 224 -18.28 40.61 -0.26
N VAL A 225 -17.13 40.28 0.34
CA VAL A 225 -16.69 38.88 0.51
C VAL A 225 -17.67 38.10 1.38
N ARG A 226 -18.19 38.71 2.45
CA ARG A 226 -19.20 38.09 3.32
C ARG A 226 -20.47 37.78 2.56
N GLN A 227 -20.96 38.69 1.74
CA GLN A 227 -22.18 38.52 0.94
C GLN A 227 -22.00 37.45 -0.14
N GLU A 228 -20.88 37.45 -0.86
CA GLU A 228 -20.57 36.42 -1.87
C GLU A 228 -20.50 35.01 -1.26
N ARG A 229 -19.88 34.88 -0.09
CA ARG A 229 -19.82 33.61 0.63
C ARG A 229 -21.19 33.12 1.14
N ALA A 230 -21.97 34.05 1.67
CA ALA A 230 -23.34 33.74 2.11
C ALA A 230 -24.21 33.26 0.94
N ALA A 231 -24.02 33.82 -0.25
CA ALA A 231 -24.76 33.43 -1.46
C ALA A 231 -24.50 31.97 -1.90
N VAL A 232 -23.33 31.42 -1.55
CA VAL A 232 -22.96 30.01 -1.80
C VAL A 232 -23.10 29.11 -0.56
N GLY A 233 -23.78 29.59 0.49
CA GLY A 233 -24.06 28.82 1.69
C GLY A 233 -22.92 28.72 2.70
N ILE A 234 -21.87 29.52 2.54
CA ILE A 234 -20.76 29.62 3.50
C ILE A 234 -21.10 30.74 4.48
N VAL A 235 -21.63 30.38 5.64
CA VAL A 235 -21.95 31.32 6.71
C VAL A 235 -20.67 31.65 7.48
N ALA A 236 -20.43 32.93 7.72
CA ALA A 236 -19.26 33.41 8.49
C ALA A 236 -19.29 32.95 9.96
#